data_a4b6cf1dee6a8cf55c2e73743844277f
#
_entry.id   a4b6cf1dee6a8cf55c2e73743844277f
#
_cell.length_a   1.000
_cell.length_b   1.000
_cell.length_c   1.000
_cell.angle_alpha   90.00
_cell.angle_beta   90.00
_cell.angle_gamma   90.00
#
_symmetry.space_group_name_H-M   'P 1'
#
loop_
_entity.id
_entity.type
_entity.pdbx_description
1 polymer ?
#
loop_
_entity_poly.entity_id
_entity_poly.type
_entity_poly.pdbx_seq_one_letter_code
_entity_poly.pdbx_strand_id
1 'polypeptide(L)'
;MSFSVDELARIAIDLQSDIGHTDRFSRLITTLRQILGCDASALLRYEAHQFVPLAIDGLAQDVLGRRFALEGHPRLEAIARAGDVVRFPADSDLPDPYDGLIPGHESLKVHACVGLPLFAGQTLIGALTLDGMDADRFDSFSDEELRLIAALVAGALNNALLIARLEAQNVLPAQAVNYPLPERQEIIGLSGPMLQLKKEIDIVAASDLNVLISGETGTGKELVAKAVHQGSPRAANPLVYLNCAALPESVAESELFGHVKGAFTGAISNRSGKFEMADNGTLFLDEIGELSLALQAKLLRVLQYGDIQRVGDDRSLRVDVRVLAATNRDLRQEVVEGRFRADLYHRLSVFPLSVPPLRDGGRDVVLLAGYFCEQCRLRMGLARVILAEAARNRLQQWSWPGNVRELEHAIHRAVVLARATQAGDEVVLEPQHFQFAVAAPMLPTETAAAAPATGNINLREATDSFQREAISRALEANQGNWAATARALELDVANLHRLAKRLGLKGSPPGKSSAG
;
A
#
# COMPACT_ATOMS: atom_id res chain seq x y z
N MET A 1 -32.32 -31.27 -12.86
CA MET A 1 -31.51 -32.45 -12.47
C MET A 1 -31.24 -32.34 -10.98
N SER A 2 -31.61 -33.32 -10.16
CA SER A 2 -31.25 -33.32 -8.75
C SER A 2 -29.76 -33.60 -8.59
N PHE A 3 -29.07 -32.96 -7.66
CA PHE A 3 -27.69 -33.29 -7.36
C PHE A 3 -27.53 -34.78 -7.07
N SER A 4 -26.52 -35.38 -7.69
CA SER A 4 -26.16 -36.72 -7.35
C SER A 4 -25.54 -36.80 -5.96
N VAL A 5 -25.67 -37.93 -5.28
CA VAL A 5 -25.04 -38.15 -3.96
C VAL A 5 -23.52 -37.95 -4.06
N ASP A 6 -22.92 -38.32 -5.21
CA ASP A 6 -21.48 -38.16 -5.47
C ASP A 6 -21.07 -36.69 -5.56
N GLU A 7 -21.86 -35.79 -6.13
CA GLU A 7 -21.61 -34.36 -6.21
C GLU A 7 -21.67 -33.70 -4.83
N LEU A 8 -22.68 -34.06 -4.02
CA LEU A 8 -22.77 -33.59 -2.63
C LEU A 8 -21.63 -34.11 -1.77
N ALA A 9 -21.19 -35.36 -2.01
CA ALA A 9 -20.04 -35.93 -1.31
C ALA A 9 -18.73 -35.19 -1.67
N ARG A 10 -18.55 -34.81 -2.93
CA ARG A 10 -17.38 -33.99 -3.36
C ARG A 10 -17.35 -32.63 -2.66
N ILE A 11 -18.49 -31.92 -2.61
CA ILE A 11 -18.59 -30.66 -1.87
C ILE A 11 -18.23 -30.85 -0.39
N ALA A 12 -18.77 -31.89 0.25
CA ALA A 12 -18.52 -32.18 1.66
C ALA A 12 -17.03 -32.54 1.93
N ILE A 13 -16.37 -33.27 1.01
CA ILE A 13 -14.95 -33.63 1.12
C ILE A 13 -14.07 -32.36 1.00
N ASP A 14 -14.36 -31.48 0.03
CA ASP A 14 -13.62 -30.21 -0.13
C ASP A 14 -13.74 -29.32 1.12
N LEU A 15 -14.90 -29.35 1.80
CA LEU A 15 -15.13 -28.63 3.05
C LEU A 15 -14.40 -29.20 4.26
N GLN A 16 -14.07 -30.50 4.25
CA GLN A 16 -13.44 -31.20 5.39
C GLN A 16 -11.91 -31.33 5.27
N SER A 17 -11.32 -31.00 4.13
CA SER A 17 -9.90 -31.17 3.93
C SER A 17 -9.05 -30.28 4.83
N ASP A 18 -8.00 -30.87 5.45
CA ASP A 18 -7.07 -30.26 6.44
C ASP A 18 -6.11 -29.18 5.84
N ILE A 19 -6.46 -28.55 4.76
CA ILE A 19 -5.65 -27.55 4.07
C ILE A 19 -6.04 -26.16 4.56
N GLY A 20 -5.10 -25.22 4.50
CA GLY A 20 -5.30 -23.83 4.94
C GLY A 20 -6.61 -23.22 4.43
N HIS A 21 -7.24 -22.37 5.23
CA HIS A 21 -8.60 -21.85 4.96
C HIS A 21 -8.77 -21.28 3.54
N THR A 22 -7.77 -20.58 3.00
CA THR A 22 -7.82 -19.98 1.66
C THR A 22 -7.87 -21.03 0.54
N ASP A 23 -7.06 -22.07 0.64
CA ASP A 23 -7.02 -23.14 -0.39
C ASP A 23 -8.27 -24.00 -0.37
N ARG A 24 -8.89 -24.18 0.80
CA ARG A 24 -10.16 -24.88 0.97
C ARG A 24 -11.30 -24.19 0.25
N PHE A 25 -11.45 -22.88 0.47
CA PHE A 25 -12.51 -22.10 -0.17
C PHE A 25 -12.30 -21.99 -1.69
N SER A 26 -11.06 -21.85 -2.14
CA SER A 26 -10.75 -21.85 -3.58
C SER A 26 -11.17 -23.16 -4.25
N ARG A 27 -10.86 -24.30 -3.65
CA ARG A 27 -11.29 -25.60 -4.20
C ARG A 27 -12.80 -25.77 -4.16
N LEU A 28 -13.44 -25.41 -3.04
CA LEU A 28 -14.90 -25.45 -2.93
C LEU A 28 -15.57 -24.67 -4.07
N ILE A 29 -15.13 -23.44 -4.31
CA ILE A 29 -15.69 -22.57 -5.34
C ILE A 29 -15.46 -23.15 -6.73
N THR A 30 -14.30 -23.73 -7.01
CA THR A 30 -14.03 -24.44 -8.28
C THR A 30 -14.93 -25.65 -8.46
N THR A 31 -15.14 -26.44 -7.40
CA THR A 31 -16.04 -27.61 -7.44
C THR A 31 -17.49 -27.17 -7.67
N LEU A 32 -17.95 -26.13 -6.97
CA LEU A 32 -19.31 -25.59 -7.17
C LEU A 32 -19.50 -25.05 -8.58
N ARG A 33 -18.53 -24.31 -9.11
CA ARG A 33 -18.59 -23.81 -10.49
C ARG A 33 -18.71 -24.93 -11.50
N GLN A 34 -17.98 -26.03 -11.34
CA GLN A 34 -18.05 -27.19 -12.21
C GLN A 34 -19.38 -27.93 -12.13
N ILE A 35 -19.91 -28.15 -10.91
CA ILE A 35 -21.16 -28.88 -10.69
C ILE A 35 -22.35 -28.07 -11.22
N LEU A 36 -22.37 -26.77 -10.96
CA LEU A 36 -23.47 -25.88 -11.37
C LEU A 36 -23.31 -25.39 -12.81
N GLY A 37 -22.16 -25.67 -13.45
CA GLY A 37 -21.87 -25.27 -14.82
C GLY A 37 -21.88 -23.75 -15.02
N CYS A 38 -21.65 -22.95 -13.99
CA CYS A 38 -21.65 -21.49 -14.08
C CYS A 38 -20.31 -20.96 -14.63
N ASP A 39 -20.34 -19.74 -15.18
CA ASP A 39 -19.15 -19.12 -15.78
C ASP A 39 -18.27 -18.48 -14.73
N ALA A 40 -18.85 -17.99 -13.65
CA ALA A 40 -18.12 -17.44 -12.51
C ALA A 40 -18.81 -17.76 -11.18
N SER A 41 -18.01 -17.81 -10.11
CA SER A 41 -18.52 -17.98 -8.74
C SER A 41 -17.62 -17.24 -7.74
N ALA A 42 -18.23 -16.70 -6.69
CA ALA A 42 -17.50 -16.03 -5.62
C ALA A 42 -18.09 -16.35 -4.24
N LEU A 43 -17.20 -16.65 -3.29
CA LEU A 43 -17.54 -16.71 -1.87
C LEU A 43 -17.12 -15.41 -1.21
N LEU A 44 -18.09 -14.74 -0.61
CA LEU A 44 -17.93 -13.44 0.01
C LEU A 44 -18.17 -13.54 1.52
N ARG A 45 -17.33 -12.93 2.33
CA ARG A 45 -17.56 -12.70 3.76
C ARG A 45 -18.27 -11.37 3.96
N TYR A 46 -19.27 -11.34 4.84
CA TYR A 46 -19.93 -10.10 5.22
C TYR A 46 -19.31 -9.51 6.47
N GLU A 47 -18.84 -8.26 6.39
CA GLU A 47 -18.21 -7.53 7.50
C GLU A 47 -18.36 -6.02 7.31
N ALA A 48 -18.70 -5.28 8.36
CA ALA A 48 -18.77 -3.81 8.35
C ALA A 48 -19.59 -3.22 7.18
N HIS A 49 -20.77 -3.76 6.91
CA HIS A 49 -21.67 -3.36 5.81
C HIS A 49 -21.11 -3.48 4.40
N GLN A 50 -20.12 -4.36 4.22
CA GLN A 50 -19.53 -4.67 2.92
C GLN A 50 -19.30 -6.17 2.76
N PHE A 51 -19.19 -6.60 1.51
CA PHE A 51 -18.77 -7.94 1.16
C PHE A 51 -17.29 -7.95 0.78
N VAL A 52 -16.55 -8.88 1.39
CA VAL A 52 -15.12 -9.11 1.17
C VAL A 52 -14.94 -10.46 0.49
N PRO A 53 -14.43 -10.53 -0.75
CA PRO A 53 -14.17 -11.80 -1.42
C PRO A 53 -13.14 -12.64 -0.67
N LEU A 54 -13.48 -13.91 -0.42
CA LEU A 54 -12.60 -14.93 0.17
C LEU A 54 -12.02 -15.87 -0.87
N ALA A 55 -12.85 -16.28 -1.84
CA ALA A 55 -12.46 -17.14 -2.94
C ALA A 55 -13.28 -16.81 -4.18
N ILE A 56 -12.68 -16.95 -5.34
CA ILE A 56 -13.30 -16.73 -6.65
C ILE A 56 -12.86 -17.80 -7.64
N ASP A 57 -13.72 -18.13 -8.59
CA ASP A 57 -13.37 -18.90 -9.77
C ASP A 57 -14.15 -18.36 -10.98
N GLY A 58 -13.49 -18.25 -12.13
CA GLY A 58 -14.05 -17.64 -13.35
C GLY A 58 -14.06 -16.10 -13.34
N LEU A 59 -13.61 -15.45 -12.28
CA LEU A 59 -13.48 -13.99 -12.17
C LEU A 59 -12.02 -13.53 -12.28
N ALA A 60 -11.85 -12.26 -12.65
CA ALA A 60 -10.54 -11.62 -12.68
C ALA A 60 -9.92 -11.54 -11.28
N GLN A 61 -8.61 -11.75 -11.17
CA GLN A 61 -7.92 -11.89 -9.88
C GLN A 61 -7.98 -10.63 -9.00
N ASP A 62 -8.13 -9.44 -9.60
CA ASP A 62 -8.29 -8.18 -8.88
C ASP A 62 -9.59 -8.11 -8.06
N VAL A 63 -10.58 -8.96 -8.35
CA VAL A 63 -11.83 -9.09 -7.57
C VAL A 63 -11.54 -9.45 -6.11
N LEU A 64 -10.55 -10.31 -5.84
CA LEU A 64 -10.15 -10.67 -4.46
C LEU A 64 -9.70 -9.46 -3.62
N GLY A 65 -9.20 -8.42 -4.27
CA GLY A 65 -8.79 -7.18 -3.61
C GLY A 65 -9.92 -6.21 -3.37
N ARG A 66 -11.06 -6.33 -4.08
CA ARG A 66 -12.19 -5.40 -4.00
C ARG A 66 -12.93 -5.50 -2.66
N ARG A 67 -13.60 -4.44 -2.30
CA ARG A 67 -14.47 -4.34 -1.13
C ARG A 67 -15.80 -3.78 -1.59
N PHE A 68 -16.83 -4.63 -1.62
CA PHE A 68 -18.13 -4.30 -2.16
C PHE A 68 -19.03 -3.73 -1.06
N ALA A 69 -19.04 -2.40 -0.90
CA ALA A 69 -19.95 -1.71 0.00
C ALA A 69 -21.39 -1.87 -0.50
N LEU A 70 -22.34 -2.17 0.40
CA LEU A 70 -23.74 -2.44 0.01
C LEU A 70 -24.37 -1.27 -0.74
N GLU A 71 -24.14 -0.03 -0.29
CA GLU A 71 -24.73 1.17 -0.89
C GLU A 71 -24.38 1.36 -2.38
N GLY A 72 -23.28 0.76 -2.83
CA GLY A 72 -22.81 0.86 -4.20
C GLY A 72 -23.08 -0.37 -5.08
N HIS A 73 -23.70 -1.44 -4.55
CA HIS A 73 -23.89 -2.72 -5.22
C HIS A 73 -25.31 -3.29 -4.98
N PRO A 74 -26.31 -2.84 -5.73
CA PRO A 74 -27.72 -3.16 -5.46
C PRO A 74 -28.04 -4.67 -5.46
N ARG A 75 -27.40 -5.50 -6.32
CA ARG A 75 -27.59 -6.95 -6.27
C ARG A 75 -27.06 -7.56 -4.98
N LEU A 76 -25.88 -7.15 -4.52
CA LEU A 76 -25.34 -7.63 -3.26
C LEU A 76 -26.14 -7.13 -2.05
N GLU A 77 -26.67 -5.92 -2.12
CA GLU A 77 -27.60 -5.42 -1.11
C GLU A 77 -28.89 -6.26 -1.06
N ALA A 78 -29.46 -6.60 -2.23
CA ALA A 78 -30.63 -7.47 -2.31
C ALA A 78 -30.34 -8.85 -1.69
N ILE A 79 -29.18 -9.46 -1.98
CA ILE A 79 -28.75 -10.73 -1.38
C ILE A 79 -28.60 -10.60 0.14
N ALA A 80 -27.97 -9.52 0.62
CA ALA A 80 -27.75 -9.30 2.06
C ALA A 80 -29.07 -9.16 2.85
N ARG A 81 -30.11 -8.58 2.23
CA ARG A 81 -31.42 -8.39 2.83
C ARG A 81 -32.35 -9.58 2.68
N ALA A 82 -32.06 -10.47 1.73
CA ALA A 82 -32.85 -11.66 1.50
C ALA A 82 -32.62 -12.70 2.61
N GLY A 83 -33.68 -13.34 3.02
CA GLY A 83 -33.62 -14.50 3.93
C GLY A 83 -33.45 -15.83 3.20
N ASP A 84 -33.40 -15.82 1.88
CA ASP A 84 -33.45 -17.01 1.02
C ASP A 84 -32.70 -16.76 -0.31
N VAL A 85 -32.72 -17.77 -1.18
CA VAL A 85 -32.15 -17.74 -2.54
C VAL A 85 -32.69 -16.53 -3.32
N VAL A 86 -31.80 -15.77 -3.94
CA VAL A 86 -32.15 -14.65 -4.81
C VAL A 86 -31.71 -14.96 -6.24
N ARG A 87 -32.66 -14.86 -7.18
CA ARG A 87 -32.39 -15.04 -8.62
C ARG A 87 -32.51 -13.69 -9.32
N PHE A 88 -31.53 -13.35 -10.13
CA PHE A 88 -31.56 -12.18 -10.97
C PHE A 88 -31.69 -12.62 -12.43
N PRO A 89 -32.83 -12.34 -13.09
CA PRO A 89 -33.01 -12.71 -14.49
C PRO A 89 -32.19 -11.80 -15.42
N ALA A 90 -32.06 -12.18 -16.67
CA ALA A 90 -31.27 -11.48 -17.68
C ALA A 90 -31.73 -10.02 -17.96
N ASP A 91 -33.01 -9.74 -17.73
CA ASP A 91 -33.64 -8.43 -17.88
C ASP A 91 -33.62 -7.60 -16.59
N SER A 92 -32.89 -8.03 -15.56
CA SER A 92 -32.80 -7.28 -14.30
C SER A 92 -32.12 -5.91 -14.53
N ASP A 93 -32.80 -4.83 -14.09
CA ASP A 93 -32.26 -3.46 -14.13
C ASP A 93 -31.13 -3.22 -13.10
N LEU A 94 -30.93 -4.15 -12.17
CA LEU A 94 -29.90 -4.04 -11.15
C LEU A 94 -28.52 -4.40 -11.73
N PRO A 95 -27.53 -3.49 -11.71
CA PRO A 95 -26.20 -3.77 -12.24
C PRO A 95 -25.53 -4.90 -11.47
N ASP A 96 -24.88 -5.80 -12.20
CA ASP A 96 -24.10 -6.89 -11.62
C ASP A 96 -22.72 -6.39 -11.17
N PRO A 97 -22.25 -6.73 -9.96
CA PRO A 97 -20.93 -6.31 -9.47
C PRO A 97 -19.78 -6.92 -10.28
N TYR A 98 -20.03 -7.99 -11.04
CA TYR A 98 -19.00 -8.73 -11.81
C TYR A 98 -19.06 -8.48 -13.32
N ASP A 99 -19.97 -7.63 -13.79
CA ASP A 99 -20.02 -7.23 -15.19
C ASP A 99 -18.64 -6.69 -15.64
N GLY A 100 -18.10 -7.25 -16.74
CA GLY A 100 -16.79 -6.92 -17.25
C GLY A 100 -15.60 -7.50 -16.47
N LEU A 101 -15.85 -8.29 -15.41
CA LEU A 101 -14.82 -8.92 -14.58
C LEU A 101 -14.66 -10.42 -14.84
N ILE A 102 -15.37 -10.97 -15.84
CA ILE A 102 -15.19 -12.34 -16.31
C ILE A 102 -14.18 -12.31 -17.46
N PRO A 103 -12.99 -12.95 -17.33
CA PRO A 103 -11.96 -12.95 -18.36
C PRO A 103 -12.46 -13.49 -19.71
N GLY A 104 -12.13 -12.78 -20.80
CA GLY A 104 -12.61 -13.12 -22.16
C GLY A 104 -14.02 -12.64 -22.48
N HIS A 105 -14.72 -12.02 -21.54
CA HIS A 105 -16.08 -11.50 -21.67
C HIS A 105 -16.22 -10.07 -21.14
N GLU A 106 -15.17 -9.24 -21.24
CA GLU A 106 -15.11 -7.90 -20.66
C GLU A 106 -16.19 -6.92 -21.20
N SER A 107 -16.73 -7.20 -22.40
CA SER A 107 -17.80 -6.41 -23.01
C SER A 107 -19.20 -6.96 -22.82
N LEU A 108 -19.34 -8.14 -22.20
CA LEU A 108 -20.62 -8.81 -22.00
C LEU A 108 -21.13 -8.58 -20.56
N LYS A 109 -22.46 -8.48 -20.44
CA LYS A 109 -23.12 -8.46 -19.14
C LYS A 109 -23.41 -9.88 -18.69
N VAL A 110 -23.46 -10.09 -17.37
CA VAL A 110 -23.94 -11.34 -16.77
C VAL A 110 -25.44 -11.47 -17.02
N HIS A 111 -25.87 -12.58 -17.64
CA HIS A 111 -27.26 -12.80 -18.02
C HIS A 111 -28.10 -13.55 -16.97
N ALA A 112 -27.45 -14.34 -16.11
CA ALA A 112 -28.13 -14.99 -14.99
C ALA A 112 -27.22 -14.93 -13.76
N CYS A 113 -27.78 -14.53 -12.64
CA CYS A 113 -27.07 -14.53 -11.36
C CYS A 113 -27.95 -15.13 -10.27
N VAL A 114 -27.34 -16.00 -9.45
CA VAL A 114 -27.97 -16.53 -8.23
C VAL A 114 -27.14 -16.11 -7.03
N GLY A 115 -27.78 -15.43 -6.09
CA GLY A 115 -27.21 -15.03 -4.82
C GLY A 115 -27.73 -15.89 -3.68
N LEU A 116 -26.83 -16.50 -2.93
CA LEU A 116 -27.14 -17.34 -1.78
C LEU A 116 -26.61 -16.66 -0.52
N PRO A 117 -27.47 -16.03 0.30
CA PRO A 117 -27.05 -15.47 1.56
C PRO A 117 -26.66 -16.58 2.54
N LEU A 118 -25.55 -16.41 3.26
CA LEU A 118 -24.99 -17.37 4.19
C LEU A 118 -25.20 -16.91 5.63
N PHE A 119 -25.92 -17.71 6.42
CA PHE A 119 -26.28 -17.36 7.78
C PHE A 119 -25.64 -18.30 8.82
N ALA A 120 -25.22 -17.73 9.95
CA ALA A 120 -24.94 -18.45 11.18
C ALA A 120 -26.06 -18.12 12.20
N GLY A 121 -27.01 -19.03 12.35
CA GLY A 121 -28.28 -18.73 13.04
C GLY A 121 -29.08 -17.68 12.27
N GLN A 122 -29.26 -16.49 12.87
CA GLN A 122 -29.94 -15.36 12.21
C GLN A 122 -28.98 -14.28 11.72
N THR A 123 -27.68 -14.47 11.88
CA THR A 123 -26.67 -13.47 11.52
C THR A 123 -26.15 -13.77 10.12
N LEU A 124 -26.20 -12.78 9.23
CA LEU A 124 -25.55 -12.86 7.92
C LEU A 124 -24.03 -12.87 8.11
N ILE A 125 -23.36 -13.90 7.61
CA ILE A 125 -21.89 -14.06 7.70
C ILE A 125 -21.21 -13.95 6.34
N GLY A 126 -21.97 -14.06 5.24
CA GLY A 126 -21.41 -14.02 3.90
C GLY A 126 -22.47 -14.21 2.82
N ALA A 127 -22.01 -14.36 1.60
CA ALA A 127 -22.80 -14.73 0.44
C ALA A 127 -21.99 -15.61 -0.51
N LEU A 128 -22.70 -16.47 -1.25
CA LEU A 128 -22.17 -17.16 -2.41
C LEU A 128 -22.89 -16.61 -3.63
N THR A 129 -22.15 -16.15 -4.64
CA THR A 129 -22.69 -15.70 -5.93
C THR A 129 -22.27 -16.68 -7.02
N LEU A 130 -23.22 -16.94 -7.93
CA LEU A 130 -23.09 -17.83 -9.06
C LEU A 130 -23.55 -17.06 -10.30
N ASP A 131 -22.68 -16.93 -11.28
CA ASP A 131 -22.92 -16.08 -12.44
C ASP A 131 -22.81 -16.87 -13.73
N GLY A 132 -23.75 -16.67 -14.63
CA GLY A 132 -23.85 -17.34 -15.92
C GLY A 132 -24.04 -16.35 -17.06
N MET A 133 -23.37 -16.63 -18.19
CA MET A 133 -23.55 -15.86 -19.43
C MET A 133 -24.81 -16.25 -20.20
N ASP A 134 -25.34 -17.44 -19.94
CA ASP A 134 -26.61 -17.90 -20.51
C ASP A 134 -27.76 -17.60 -19.55
N ALA A 135 -28.86 -17.04 -20.06
CA ALA A 135 -30.02 -16.63 -19.27
C ALA A 135 -30.67 -17.76 -18.48
N ASP A 136 -30.73 -18.97 -19.06
CA ASP A 136 -31.42 -20.14 -18.52
C ASP A 136 -30.49 -21.04 -17.69
N ARG A 137 -29.24 -20.56 -17.38
CA ARG A 137 -28.19 -21.38 -16.76
C ARG A 137 -28.62 -22.07 -15.47
N PHE A 138 -29.43 -21.40 -14.65
CA PHE A 138 -29.81 -21.89 -13.33
C PHE A 138 -31.23 -22.44 -13.25
N ASP A 139 -31.99 -22.49 -14.34
CA ASP A 139 -33.40 -22.92 -14.36
C ASP A 139 -33.57 -24.40 -14.00
N SER A 140 -32.56 -25.22 -14.23
CA SER A 140 -32.59 -26.63 -13.89
C SER A 140 -32.42 -26.94 -12.39
N PHE A 141 -32.03 -25.97 -11.58
CA PHE A 141 -31.81 -26.13 -10.14
C PHE A 141 -33.00 -25.57 -9.35
N SER A 142 -33.53 -26.37 -8.43
CA SER A 142 -34.57 -25.93 -7.50
C SER A 142 -33.97 -25.06 -6.38
N ASP A 143 -34.82 -24.20 -5.78
CA ASP A 143 -34.37 -23.41 -4.62
C ASP A 143 -34.01 -24.28 -3.41
N GLU A 144 -34.63 -25.47 -3.28
CA GLU A 144 -34.28 -26.44 -2.23
C GLU A 144 -32.85 -26.95 -2.36
N GLU A 145 -32.43 -27.26 -3.58
CA GLU A 145 -31.05 -27.67 -3.87
C GLU A 145 -30.05 -26.57 -3.60
N LEU A 146 -30.38 -25.34 -3.99
CA LEU A 146 -29.54 -24.16 -3.74
C LEU A 146 -29.43 -23.82 -2.25
N ARG A 147 -30.53 -23.99 -1.47
CA ARG A 147 -30.53 -23.85 -0.01
C ARG A 147 -29.62 -24.87 0.66
N LEU A 148 -29.58 -26.10 0.16
CA LEU A 148 -28.68 -27.14 0.68
C LEU A 148 -27.21 -26.74 0.50
N ILE A 149 -26.86 -26.24 -0.69
CA ILE A 149 -25.51 -25.70 -0.95
C ILE A 149 -25.20 -24.53 0.01
N ALA A 150 -26.12 -23.56 0.11
CA ALA A 150 -25.96 -22.43 1.00
C ALA A 150 -25.70 -22.87 2.46
N ALA A 151 -26.45 -23.86 2.96
CA ALA A 151 -26.28 -24.38 4.30
C ALA A 151 -24.91 -25.05 4.53
N LEU A 152 -24.43 -25.85 3.57
CA LEU A 152 -23.11 -26.48 3.62
C LEU A 152 -21.98 -25.44 3.65
N VAL A 153 -22.05 -24.47 2.72
CA VAL A 153 -21.04 -23.39 2.62
C VAL A 153 -21.08 -22.48 3.85
N ALA A 154 -22.27 -22.13 4.36
CA ALA A 154 -22.42 -21.34 5.58
C ALA A 154 -21.81 -22.04 6.80
N GLY A 155 -22.02 -23.35 6.94
CA GLY A 155 -21.41 -24.15 8.01
C GLY A 155 -19.88 -24.12 7.95
N ALA A 156 -19.29 -24.29 6.76
CA ALA A 156 -17.86 -24.22 6.57
C ALA A 156 -17.29 -22.81 6.85
N LEU A 157 -17.94 -21.78 6.35
CA LEU A 157 -17.54 -20.39 6.59
C LEU A 157 -17.62 -20.04 8.08
N ASN A 158 -18.71 -20.43 8.74
CA ASN A 158 -18.88 -20.20 10.17
C ASN A 158 -17.79 -20.88 11.00
N ASN A 159 -17.47 -22.15 10.69
CA ASN A 159 -16.38 -22.88 11.36
C ASN A 159 -15.03 -22.17 11.16
N ALA A 160 -14.72 -21.71 9.95
CA ALA A 160 -13.50 -20.97 9.69
C ALA A 160 -13.43 -19.64 10.47
N LEU A 161 -14.54 -18.91 10.55
CA LEU A 161 -14.64 -17.66 11.33
C LEU A 161 -14.52 -17.92 12.83
N LEU A 162 -15.09 -19.02 13.35
CA LEU A 162 -14.96 -19.42 14.76
C LEU A 162 -13.53 -19.81 15.11
N ILE A 163 -12.86 -20.61 14.27
CA ILE A 163 -11.45 -20.98 14.47
C ILE A 163 -10.59 -19.72 14.49
N ALA A 164 -10.72 -18.83 13.51
CA ALA A 164 -9.98 -17.58 13.48
C ALA A 164 -10.21 -16.70 14.72
N ARG A 165 -11.44 -16.67 15.27
CA ARG A 165 -11.75 -15.98 16.53
C ARG A 165 -11.10 -16.65 17.74
N LEU A 166 -11.12 -18.00 17.81
CA LEU A 166 -10.50 -18.74 18.90
C LEU A 166 -8.98 -18.59 18.89
N GLU A 167 -8.36 -18.62 17.71
CA GLU A 167 -6.93 -18.36 17.55
C GLU A 167 -6.57 -16.94 18.01
N ALA A 168 -7.36 -15.93 17.65
CA ALA A 168 -7.20 -14.56 18.10
C ALA A 168 -7.41 -14.42 19.63
N GLN A 169 -8.36 -15.16 20.24
CA GLN A 169 -8.61 -15.14 21.69
C GLN A 169 -7.54 -15.84 22.50
N ASN A 170 -6.88 -16.86 21.97
CA ASN A 170 -5.75 -17.52 22.65
C ASN A 170 -4.51 -16.61 22.76
N VAL A 171 -4.47 -15.50 22.01
CA VAL A 171 -3.41 -14.49 22.06
C VAL A 171 -3.78 -13.31 22.98
N LEU A 172 -5.07 -13.13 23.34
CA LEU A 172 -5.57 -12.01 24.14
C LEU A 172 -6.14 -12.51 25.49
N PRO A 173 -5.81 -11.88 26.64
CA PRO A 173 -6.54 -12.12 27.89
C PRO A 173 -7.98 -11.59 27.77
N ALA A 174 -8.93 -12.36 28.33
CA ALA A 174 -10.38 -12.24 28.20
C ALA A 174 -10.99 -10.97 28.82
N GLN A 175 -10.74 -9.78 28.28
CA GLN A 175 -11.42 -8.54 28.64
C GLN A 175 -11.62 -7.61 27.42
N ALA A 176 -12.11 -8.11 26.30
CA ALA A 176 -12.57 -7.25 25.22
C ALA A 176 -14.09 -7.08 25.32
N VAL A 177 -14.52 -6.01 25.98
CA VAL A 177 -15.89 -5.52 26.00
C VAL A 177 -16.30 -5.16 24.57
N ASN A 178 -17.52 -5.54 24.16
CA ASN A 178 -18.18 -5.24 22.90
C ASN A 178 -18.30 -3.70 22.69
N TYR A 179 -17.28 -3.08 22.13
CA TYR A 179 -17.41 -1.78 21.44
C TYR A 179 -17.45 -2.03 19.94
N PRO A 180 -18.27 -1.31 19.16
CA PRO A 180 -18.17 -1.31 17.71
C PRO A 180 -16.74 -0.86 17.37
N LEU A 181 -15.94 -1.79 16.82
CA LEU A 181 -14.58 -1.50 16.39
C LEU A 181 -14.66 -0.42 15.30
N PRO A 182 -13.89 0.68 15.42
CA PRO A 182 -13.73 1.62 14.32
C PRO A 182 -13.25 0.84 13.10
N GLU A 183 -13.63 1.28 11.89
CA GLU A 183 -13.26 0.65 10.63
C GLU A 183 -11.80 0.22 10.66
N ARG A 184 -11.56 -1.09 10.74
CA ARG A 184 -10.20 -1.63 10.68
C ARG A 184 -9.68 -1.32 9.28
N GLN A 185 -8.69 -0.46 9.18
CA GLN A 185 -7.92 -0.31 7.96
C GLN A 185 -7.20 -1.63 7.70
N GLU A 186 -7.70 -2.39 6.75
CA GLU A 186 -7.25 -3.75 6.46
C GLU A 186 -5.90 -3.73 5.72
N ILE A 187 -4.95 -4.54 6.19
CA ILE A 187 -3.70 -4.79 5.47
C ILE A 187 -3.99 -5.84 4.38
N ILE A 188 -4.05 -5.40 3.13
CA ILE A 188 -4.33 -6.25 1.97
C ILE A 188 -3.04 -6.93 1.50
N GLY A 189 -3.09 -8.25 1.30
CA GLY A 189 -1.99 -9.07 0.79
C GLY A 189 -2.18 -10.53 1.18
N LEU A 190 -1.88 -11.43 0.25
CA LEU A 190 -1.99 -12.89 0.38
C LEU A 190 -0.65 -13.59 0.11
N SER A 191 0.40 -12.86 -0.22
CA SER A 191 1.74 -13.41 -0.39
C SER A 191 2.29 -13.98 0.92
N GLY A 192 3.19 -14.95 0.82
CA GLY A 192 3.84 -15.55 1.99
C GLY A 192 4.43 -14.51 2.96
N PRO A 193 5.24 -13.54 2.48
CA PRO A 193 5.77 -12.46 3.32
C PRO A 193 4.68 -11.62 4.01
N MET A 194 3.58 -11.31 3.34
CA MET A 194 2.47 -10.56 3.92
C MET A 194 1.69 -11.36 4.95
N LEU A 195 1.48 -12.66 4.73
CA LEU A 195 0.84 -13.53 5.71
C LEU A 195 1.70 -13.70 6.97
N GLN A 196 3.04 -13.79 6.80
CA GLN A 196 3.96 -13.82 7.91
C GLN A 196 3.93 -12.51 8.71
N LEU A 197 3.97 -11.36 8.04
CA LEU A 197 3.85 -10.05 8.68
C LEU A 197 2.54 -9.93 9.49
N LYS A 198 1.41 -10.36 8.95
CA LYS A 198 0.12 -10.35 9.66
C LYS A 198 0.17 -11.19 10.95
N LYS A 199 0.77 -12.39 10.89
CA LYS A 199 0.96 -13.23 12.09
C LYS A 199 1.84 -12.55 13.15
N GLU A 200 2.93 -11.91 12.73
CA GLU A 200 3.82 -11.18 13.63
C GLU A 200 3.14 -9.96 14.25
N ILE A 201 2.29 -9.26 13.49
CA ILE A 201 1.45 -8.17 14.00
C ILE A 201 0.51 -8.70 15.09
N ASP A 202 -0.21 -9.79 14.84
CA ASP A 202 -1.16 -10.36 15.81
C ASP A 202 -0.45 -10.78 17.12
N ILE A 203 0.74 -11.37 17.02
CA ILE A 203 1.55 -11.75 18.18
C ILE A 203 1.98 -10.53 18.99
N VAL A 204 2.56 -9.53 18.35
CA VAL A 204 3.13 -8.36 19.05
C VAL A 204 2.05 -7.39 19.53
N ALA A 205 0.91 -7.34 18.86
CA ALA A 205 -0.21 -6.49 19.25
C ALA A 205 -0.68 -6.81 20.68
N ALA A 206 -0.78 -8.09 21.04
CA ALA A 206 -1.20 -8.55 22.37
C ALA A 206 -0.22 -8.17 23.50
N SER A 207 1.00 -7.74 23.18
CA SER A 207 2.02 -7.34 24.13
C SER A 207 2.08 -5.83 24.31
N ASP A 208 2.81 -5.37 25.34
CA ASP A 208 3.11 -3.94 25.56
C ASP A 208 4.55 -3.58 25.11
N LEU A 209 5.16 -4.44 24.30
CA LEU A 209 6.52 -4.24 23.80
C LEU A 209 6.58 -3.08 22.81
N ASN A 210 7.72 -2.37 22.80
CA ASN A 210 8.03 -1.43 21.74
C ASN A 210 8.28 -2.18 20.42
N VAL A 211 7.81 -1.61 19.32
CA VAL A 211 7.90 -2.21 17.99
C VAL A 211 8.67 -1.28 17.05
N LEU A 212 9.65 -1.83 16.36
CA LEU A 212 10.35 -1.13 15.29
C LEU A 212 9.88 -1.67 13.93
N ILE A 213 9.19 -0.83 13.17
CA ILE A 213 8.64 -1.16 11.85
C ILE A 213 9.61 -0.66 10.78
N SER A 214 10.30 -1.57 10.12
CA SER A 214 11.20 -1.26 9.02
C SER A 214 10.56 -1.58 7.66
N GLY A 215 10.91 -0.82 6.63
CA GLY A 215 10.44 -1.05 5.27
C GLY A 215 10.61 0.17 4.39
N GLU A 216 10.63 -0.03 3.10
CA GLU A 216 10.79 1.04 2.11
C GLU A 216 9.68 2.10 2.22
N THR A 217 9.93 3.27 1.64
CA THR A 217 8.92 4.32 1.56
C THR A 217 7.71 3.85 0.76
N GLY A 218 6.50 4.12 1.28
CA GLY A 218 5.25 3.77 0.60
C GLY A 218 4.79 2.31 0.76
N THR A 219 5.41 1.49 1.63
CA THR A 219 5.01 0.10 1.90
C THR A 219 3.81 -0.04 2.84
N GLY A 220 3.38 1.05 3.51
CA GLY A 220 2.24 1.01 4.44
C GLY A 220 2.62 0.82 5.90
N LYS A 221 3.82 1.23 6.35
CA LYS A 221 4.27 1.17 7.76
C LYS A 221 3.26 1.76 8.75
N GLU A 222 2.58 2.84 8.36
CA GLU A 222 1.53 3.46 9.18
C GLU A 222 0.32 2.53 9.40
N LEU A 223 -0.10 1.77 8.37
CA LEU A 223 -1.18 0.79 8.49
C LEU A 223 -0.79 -0.33 9.46
N VAL A 224 0.47 -0.77 9.41
CA VAL A 224 1.02 -1.76 10.35
C VAL A 224 0.97 -1.22 11.78
N ALA A 225 1.39 0.01 12.02
CA ALA A 225 1.32 0.63 13.34
C ALA A 225 -0.12 0.75 13.87
N LYS A 226 -1.06 1.15 13.02
CA LYS A 226 -2.50 1.17 13.35
C LYS A 226 -3.03 -0.22 13.70
N ALA A 227 -2.66 -1.25 12.93
CA ALA A 227 -3.08 -2.63 13.18
C ALA A 227 -2.52 -3.15 14.52
N VAL A 228 -1.24 -2.89 14.83
CA VAL A 228 -0.62 -3.23 16.11
C VAL A 228 -1.35 -2.54 17.28
N HIS A 229 -1.68 -1.26 17.15
CA HIS A 229 -2.41 -0.53 18.19
C HIS A 229 -3.84 -1.08 18.37
N GLN A 230 -4.59 -1.29 17.28
CA GLN A 230 -5.96 -1.79 17.31
C GLN A 230 -6.08 -3.21 17.89
N GLY A 231 -5.05 -4.06 17.70
CA GLY A 231 -4.97 -5.39 18.31
C GLY A 231 -4.44 -5.41 19.74
N SER A 232 -4.12 -4.24 20.35
CA SER A 232 -3.45 -4.16 21.64
C SER A 232 -4.43 -3.96 22.81
N PRO A 233 -3.99 -4.23 24.07
CA PRO A 233 -4.75 -3.85 25.26
C PRO A 233 -5.04 -2.35 25.36
N ARG A 234 -4.29 -1.51 24.64
CA ARG A 234 -4.45 -0.05 24.58
C ARG A 234 -5.32 0.44 23.43
N ALA A 235 -6.03 -0.45 22.72
CA ALA A 235 -6.83 -0.10 21.54
C ALA A 235 -7.93 0.96 21.79
N ALA A 236 -8.44 1.05 23.04
CA ALA A 236 -9.43 2.05 23.44
C ALA A 236 -8.80 3.41 23.80
N ASN A 237 -7.49 3.48 23.93
CA ASN A 237 -6.74 4.67 24.33
C ASN A 237 -6.19 5.40 23.09
N PRO A 238 -5.69 6.64 23.21
CA PRO A 238 -5.25 7.40 22.04
C PRO A 238 -4.06 6.76 21.33
N LEU A 239 -4.10 6.75 19.99
CA LEU A 239 -2.95 6.57 19.11
C LEU A 239 -2.51 7.95 18.62
N VAL A 240 -1.38 8.43 19.14
CA VAL A 240 -0.81 9.73 18.78
C VAL A 240 0.26 9.54 17.72
N TYR A 241 0.24 10.36 16.68
CA TYR A 241 1.15 10.30 15.53
C TYR A 241 2.13 11.48 15.52
N LEU A 242 3.40 11.20 15.18
CA LEU A 242 4.40 12.21 14.86
C LEU A 242 5.31 11.72 13.72
N ASN A 243 5.46 12.54 12.67
CA ASN A 243 6.47 12.31 11.64
C ASN A 243 7.72 13.13 11.99
N CYS A 244 8.86 12.44 12.21
CA CYS A 244 10.11 13.04 12.64
C CYS A 244 10.87 13.75 11.51
N ALA A 245 10.63 13.39 10.23
CA ALA A 245 11.29 14.02 9.08
C ALA A 245 10.74 15.39 8.70
N ALA A 246 9.51 15.69 9.11
CA ALA A 246 8.79 16.89 8.67
C ALA A 246 9.12 18.16 9.48
N LEU A 247 9.96 18.07 10.52
CA LEU A 247 10.11 19.14 11.52
C LEU A 247 11.58 19.55 11.74
N PRO A 248 11.88 20.86 11.81
CA PRO A 248 13.15 21.33 12.34
C PRO A 248 13.36 20.84 13.78
N GLU A 249 14.60 20.65 14.21
CA GLU A 249 14.96 20.05 15.51
C GLU A 249 14.25 20.71 16.71
N SER A 250 14.25 22.03 16.79
CA SER A 250 13.61 22.76 17.89
C SER A 250 12.08 22.59 17.93
N VAL A 251 11.46 22.43 16.74
CA VAL A 251 10.02 22.17 16.64
C VAL A 251 9.73 20.72 17.00
N ALA A 252 10.55 19.78 16.54
CA ALA A 252 10.42 18.37 16.88
C ALA A 252 10.54 18.15 18.40
N GLU A 253 11.46 18.83 19.08
CA GLU A 253 11.60 18.79 20.53
C GLU A 253 10.32 19.28 21.24
N SER A 254 9.83 20.44 20.84
CA SER A 254 8.60 21.03 21.37
C SER A 254 7.36 20.16 21.10
N GLU A 255 7.24 19.54 19.90
CA GLU A 255 6.15 18.61 19.59
C GLU A 255 6.23 17.35 20.43
N LEU A 256 7.41 16.74 20.59
CA LEU A 256 7.58 15.50 21.36
C LEU A 256 7.31 15.71 22.86
N PHE A 257 7.96 16.73 23.47
CA PHE A 257 8.02 16.86 24.92
C PHE A 257 7.17 18.02 25.48
N GLY A 258 6.63 18.90 24.60
CA GLY A 258 5.91 20.09 25.01
C GLY A 258 6.83 21.25 25.41
N HIS A 259 6.25 22.40 25.66
CA HIS A 259 6.97 23.59 26.13
C HIS A 259 6.15 24.42 27.10
N VAL A 260 6.85 25.17 27.93
CA VAL A 260 6.23 26.20 28.75
C VAL A 260 6.34 27.56 28.08
N LYS A 261 5.46 28.49 28.47
CA LYS A 261 5.49 29.86 28.00
C LYS A 261 6.87 30.50 28.26
N GLY A 262 7.46 31.09 27.22
CA GLY A 262 8.77 31.72 27.27
C GLY A 262 9.97 30.81 27.04
N ALA A 263 9.76 29.51 26.75
CA ALA A 263 10.84 28.56 26.50
C ALA A 263 11.72 28.90 25.28
N PHE A 264 11.15 29.57 24.29
CA PHE A 264 11.85 30.06 23.10
C PHE A 264 11.11 31.28 22.51
N THR A 265 11.74 31.96 21.55
CA THR A 265 11.10 33.09 20.83
C THR A 265 9.89 32.58 20.03
N GLY A 266 8.67 32.95 20.49
CA GLY A 266 7.40 32.45 19.90
C GLY A 266 6.60 31.52 20.81
N ALA A 267 7.12 31.11 21.97
CA ALA A 267 6.39 30.33 22.98
C ALA A 267 5.43 31.23 23.80
N ILE A 268 4.28 31.56 23.22
CA ILE A 268 3.28 32.48 23.80
C ILE A 268 2.47 31.81 24.92
N SER A 269 2.27 30.48 24.85
CA SER A 269 1.49 29.69 25.81
C SER A 269 2.18 28.36 26.13
N ASN A 270 1.73 27.71 27.21
CA ASN A 270 2.14 26.32 27.49
C ASN A 270 1.49 25.39 26.46
N ARG A 271 2.23 24.37 26.00
CA ARG A 271 1.73 23.33 25.07
C ARG A 271 2.18 21.97 25.53
N SER A 272 1.24 21.02 25.63
CA SER A 272 1.53 19.61 25.92
C SER A 272 2.19 18.95 24.72
N GLY A 273 3.17 18.08 25.01
CA GLY A 273 3.86 17.29 24.00
C GLY A 273 3.10 16.03 23.60
N LYS A 274 3.55 15.39 22.52
CA LYS A 274 2.97 14.14 22.02
C LYS A 274 3.04 13.00 23.03
N PHE A 275 4.09 12.94 23.86
CA PHE A 275 4.18 11.95 24.94
C PHE A 275 3.09 12.16 25.99
N GLU A 276 2.80 13.41 26.40
CA GLU A 276 1.72 13.70 27.32
C GLU A 276 0.35 13.36 26.73
N MET A 277 0.15 13.65 25.42
CA MET A 277 -1.10 13.34 24.72
C MET A 277 -1.32 11.83 24.54
N ALA A 278 -0.24 11.05 24.50
CA ALA A 278 -0.25 9.60 24.36
C ALA A 278 -0.26 8.85 25.70
N ASP A 279 -0.37 9.55 26.82
CA ASP A 279 -0.34 8.92 28.13
C ASP A 279 -1.40 7.82 28.28
N ASN A 280 -1.01 6.66 28.81
CA ASN A 280 -1.77 5.41 28.84
C ASN A 280 -2.15 4.82 27.45
N GLY A 281 -1.72 5.45 26.37
CA GLY A 281 -1.98 5.07 24.97
C GLY A 281 -0.74 4.60 24.23
N THR A 282 -0.70 4.94 22.94
CA THR A 282 0.38 4.57 22.02
C THR A 282 0.88 5.79 21.27
N LEU A 283 2.20 5.96 21.19
CA LEU A 283 2.85 6.96 20.35
C LEU A 283 3.50 6.30 19.15
N PHE A 284 3.09 6.71 17.95
CA PHE A 284 3.70 6.28 16.71
C PHE A 284 4.66 7.36 16.19
N LEU A 285 5.94 6.98 16.07
CA LEU A 285 7.04 7.83 15.57
C LEU A 285 7.43 7.37 14.17
N ASP A 286 7.01 8.10 13.16
CA ASP A 286 7.39 7.80 11.76
C ASP A 286 8.71 8.47 11.42
N GLU A 287 9.52 7.80 10.58
CA GLU A 287 10.85 8.20 10.14
C GLU A 287 11.79 8.54 11.33
N ILE A 288 11.84 7.64 12.32
CA ILE A 288 12.62 7.80 13.55
C ILE A 288 14.12 8.03 13.30
N GLY A 289 14.65 7.52 12.17
CA GLY A 289 16.04 7.70 11.75
C GLY A 289 16.42 9.16 11.42
N GLU A 290 15.44 10.07 11.31
CA GLU A 290 15.68 11.49 11.04
C GLU A 290 15.91 12.34 12.30
N LEU A 291 15.72 11.76 13.50
CA LEU A 291 15.95 12.49 14.75
C LEU A 291 17.42 12.82 14.96
N SER A 292 17.71 14.04 15.45
CA SER A 292 19.06 14.44 15.87
C SER A 292 19.53 13.60 17.07
N LEU A 293 20.83 13.44 17.24
CA LEU A 293 21.41 12.71 18.37
C LEU A 293 20.97 13.28 19.73
N ALA A 294 20.73 14.59 19.82
CA ALA A 294 20.23 15.24 21.04
C ALA A 294 18.81 14.78 21.39
N LEU A 295 17.91 14.72 20.39
CA LEU A 295 16.53 14.23 20.57
C LEU A 295 16.50 12.72 20.82
N GLN A 296 17.38 11.96 20.19
CA GLN A 296 17.54 10.53 20.47
C GLN A 296 17.91 10.28 21.95
N ALA A 297 18.79 11.10 22.54
CA ALA A 297 19.16 10.97 23.96
C ALA A 297 17.97 11.27 24.89
N LYS A 298 17.14 12.28 24.57
CA LYS A 298 15.93 12.59 25.34
C LYS A 298 14.87 11.50 25.20
N LEU A 299 14.66 10.99 23.98
CA LEU A 299 13.76 9.86 23.73
C LEU A 299 14.16 8.62 24.52
N LEU A 300 15.44 8.30 24.58
CA LEU A 300 15.96 7.18 25.36
C LEU A 300 15.58 7.28 26.84
N ARG A 301 15.69 8.48 27.43
CA ARG A 301 15.29 8.69 28.86
C ARG A 301 13.81 8.39 29.08
N VAL A 302 12.95 8.83 28.16
CA VAL A 302 11.51 8.52 28.25
C VAL A 302 11.26 7.01 28.16
N LEU A 303 11.91 6.33 27.21
CA LEU A 303 11.76 4.87 27.03
C LEU A 303 12.31 4.06 28.21
N GLN A 304 13.26 4.59 28.97
CA GLN A 304 13.86 3.93 30.13
C GLN A 304 13.09 4.14 31.41
N TYR A 305 12.66 5.38 31.67
CA TYR A 305 12.13 5.80 32.96
C TYR A 305 10.66 6.26 32.92
N GLY A 306 10.11 6.53 31.75
CA GLY A 306 8.79 7.12 31.59
C GLY A 306 8.73 8.61 31.94
N ASP A 307 9.90 9.26 32.12
CA ASP A 307 9.96 10.66 32.54
C ASP A 307 10.17 11.58 31.35
N ILE A 308 9.33 12.58 31.21
CA ILE A 308 9.44 13.68 30.25
C ILE A 308 9.67 15.01 30.95
N GLN A 309 10.36 15.91 30.26
CA GLN A 309 10.58 17.29 30.71
C GLN A 309 10.21 18.23 29.57
N ARG A 310 9.31 19.18 29.83
CA ARG A 310 8.92 20.21 28.86
C ARG A 310 10.09 21.17 28.60
N VAL A 311 10.18 21.66 27.38
CA VAL A 311 11.19 22.66 27.02
C VAL A 311 10.97 23.92 27.85
N GLY A 312 12.02 24.36 28.56
CA GLY A 312 11.99 25.51 29.44
C GLY A 312 11.40 25.26 30.82
N ASP A 313 11.10 23.99 31.20
CA ASP A 313 10.64 23.64 32.56
C ASP A 313 11.62 22.62 33.17
N ASP A 314 11.88 22.78 34.49
CA ASP A 314 12.71 21.83 35.24
C ASP A 314 11.91 20.67 35.86
N ARG A 315 10.60 20.69 35.74
CA ARG A 315 9.71 19.65 36.30
C ARG A 315 9.67 18.44 35.41
N SER A 316 9.87 17.25 35.98
CA SER A 316 9.61 15.98 35.32
C SER A 316 8.14 15.60 35.46
N LEU A 317 7.56 15.13 34.37
CA LEU A 317 6.24 14.52 34.29
C LEU A 317 6.43 13.02 33.97
N ARG A 318 5.69 12.17 34.64
CA ARG A 318 5.72 10.72 34.36
C ARG A 318 4.59 10.35 33.42
N VAL A 319 4.91 9.56 32.39
CA VAL A 319 3.97 9.06 31.38
C VAL A 319 4.14 7.56 31.19
N ASP A 320 3.05 6.88 30.86
CA ASP A 320 3.03 5.47 30.47
C ASP A 320 2.59 5.36 29.00
N VAL A 321 3.57 5.25 28.10
CA VAL A 321 3.33 5.28 26.64
C VAL A 321 3.98 4.07 25.99
N ARG A 322 3.20 3.30 25.23
CA ARG A 322 3.73 2.31 24.30
C ARG A 322 4.27 3.02 23.04
N VAL A 323 5.50 2.72 22.64
CA VAL A 323 6.12 3.35 21.47
C VAL A 323 6.20 2.38 20.29
N LEU A 324 5.65 2.81 19.15
CA LEU A 324 5.81 2.19 17.86
C LEU A 324 6.68 3.12 17.01
N ALA A 325 7.81 2.66 16.49
CA ALA A 325 8.69 3.47 15.65
C ALA A 325 8.76 2.91 14.24
N ALA A 326 8.75 3.77 13.23
CA ALA A 326 8.90 3.36 11.84
C ALA A 326 10.08 4.05 11.16
N THR A 327 10.71 3.36 10.20
CA THR A 327 11.81 3.93 9.42
C THR A 327 11.98 3.22 8.08
N ASN A 328 12.47 3.94 7.08
CA ASN A 328 12.93 3.40 5.81
C ASN A 328 14.46 3.20 5.76
N ARG A 329 15.20 3.67 6.79
CA ARG A 329 16.65 3.54 6.90
C ARG A 329 17.07 2.24 7.60
N ASP A 330 18.22 1.71 7.27
CA ASP A 330 18.87 0.68 8.07
C ASP A 330 19.49 1.29 9.34
N LEU A 331 18.77 1.24 10.45
CA LEU A 331 19.25 1.82 11.72
C LEU A 331 20.51 1.14 12.23
N ARG A 332 20.80 -0.11 11.86
CA ARG A 332 22.06 -0.77 12.26
C ARG A 332 23.24 -0.11 11.57
N GLN A 333 23.09 0.19 10.29
CA GLN A 333 24.11 0.94 9.56
C GLN A 333 24.22 2.37 10.09
N GLU A 334 23.11 3.06 10.39
CA GLU A 334 23.11 4.39 10.99
C GLU A 334 23.85 4.42 12.35
N VAL A 335 23.78 3.32 13.13
CA VAL A 335 24.53 3.18 14.38
C VAL A 335 26.04 3.06 14.10
N VAL A 336 26.45 2.25 13.11
CA VAL A 336 27.86 2.10 12.72
C VAL A 336 28.45 3.44 12.25
N GLU A 337 27.65 4.22 11.53
CA GLU A 337 28.06 5.53 11.00
C GLU A 337 27.92 6.68 12.03
N GLY A 338 27.47 6.38 13.24
CA GLY A 338 27.37 7.36 14.34
C GLY A 338 26.20 8.35 14.21
N ARG A 339 25.27 8.14 13.30
CA ARG A 339 24.07 8.99 13.15
C ARG A 339 22.89 8.54 14.01
N PHE A 340 22.93 7.30 14.50
CA PHE A 340 21.92 6.77 15.42
C PHE A 340 22.61 6.15 16.64
N ARG A 341 22.02 6.32 17.85
CA ARG A 341 22.58 5.78 19.09
C ARG A 341 22.29 4.29 19.23
N ALA A 342 23.29 3.49 19.58
CA ALA A 342 23.14 2.06 19.78
C ALA A 342 22.19 1.70 20.93
N ASP A 343 22.24 2.49 22.04
CA ASP A 343 21.38 2.26 23.21
C ASP A 343 19.90 2.49 22.89
N LEU A 344 19.58 3.53 22.11
CA LEU A 344 18.23 3.78 21.63
C LEU A 344 17.74 2.70 20.66
N TYR A 345 18.61 2.28 19.71
CA TYR A 345 18.27 1.19 18.79
C TYR A 345 17.82 -0.07 19.53
N HIS A 346 18.58 -0.52 20.54
CA HIS A 346 18.21 -1.70 21.32
C HIS A 346 16.93 -1.53 22.12
N ARG A 347 16.59 -0.32 22.54
CA ARG A 347 15.36 -0.05 23.29
C ARG A 347 14.13 0.06 22.39
N LEU A 348 14.28 0.47 21.14
CA LEU A 348 13.21 0.51 20.12
C LEU A 348 13.02 -0.85 19.45
N SER A 349 14.11 -1.55 19.12
CA SER A 349 14.09 -2.82 18.39
C SER A 349 13.88 -4.02 19.30
N VAL A 350 12.93 -3.92 20.25
CA VAL A 350 12.55 -5.05 21.10
C VAL A 350 11.80 -6.09 20.28
N PHE A 351 10.88 -5.65 19.43
CA PHE A 351 10.22 -6.49 18.45
C PHE A 351 10.32 -5.82 17.06
N PRO A 352 11.20 -6.30 16.18
CA PRO A 352 11.30 -5.77 14.82
C PRO A 352 10.23 -6.38 13.92
N LEU A 353 9.51 -5.53 13.17
CA LEU A 353 8.62 -5.91 12.07
C LEU A 353 9.20 -5.41 10.76
N SER A 354 9.29 -6.28 9.76
CA SER A 354 9.75 -5.90 8.43
C SER A 354 8.60 -5.93 7.44
N VAL A 355 8.26 -4.76 6.88
CA VAL A 355 7.22 -4.65 5.86
C VAL A 355 7.85 -4.93 4.50
N PRO A 356 7.43 -5.99 3.80
CA PRO A 356 8.04 -6.35 2.52
C PRO A 356 7.72 -5.28 1.46
N PRO A 357 8.65 -5.03 0.52
CA PRO A 357 8.37 -4.17 -0.62
C PRO A 357 7.38 -4.86 -1.57
N LEU A 358 6.61 -4.06 -2.30
CA LEU A 358 5.51 -4.55 -3.15
C LEU A 358 5.96 -5.54 -4.22
N ARG A 359 7.19 -5.39 -4.74
CA ARG A 359 7.79 -6.31 -5.73
C ARG A 359 7.96 -7.75 -5.22
N ASP A 360 8.07 -7.94 -3.91
CA ASP A 360 8.21 -9.27 -3.29
C ASP A 360 6.82 -9.93 -3.03
N GLY A 361 5.74 -9.15 -3.21
CA GLY A 361 4.35 -9.57 -2.99
C GLY A 361 3.72 -10.34 -4.17
N GLY A 362 4.39 -10.46 -5.32
CA GLY A 362 3.88 -11.21 -6.46
C GLY A 362 2.47 -10.75 -6.90
N ARG A 363 1.44 -11.56 -6.57
CA ARG A 363 0.03 -11.26 -6.92
C ARG A 363 -0.60 -10.15 -6.09
N ASP A 364 0.00 -9.73 -4.99
CA ASP A 364 -0.56 -8.68 -4.13
C ASP A 364 -0.70 -7.34 -4.86
N VAL A 365 0.11 -7.08 -5.89
CA VAL A 365 -0.03 -5.92 -6.79
C VAL A 365 -1.42 -5.87 -7.41
N VAL A 366 -1.93 -7.01 -7.91
CA VAL A 366 -3.24 -7.08 -8.57
C VAL A 366 -4.37 -6.94 -7.55
N LEU A 367 -4.22 -7.53 -6.37
CA LEU A 367 -5.19 -7.38 -5.28
C LEU A 367 -5.33 -5.92 -4.85
N LEU A 368 -4.21 -5.25 -4.62
CA LEU A 368 -4.19 -3.83 -4.27
C LEU A 368 -4.73 -2.95 -5.40
N ALA A 369 -4.43 -3.28 -6.66
CA ALA A 369 -4.99 -2.58 -7.81
C ALA A 369 -6.52 -2.68 -7.84
N GLY A 370 -7.09 -3.87 -7.60
CA GLY A 370 -8.53 -4.07 -7.48
C GLY A 370 -9.15 -3.25 -6.35
N TYR A 371 -8.50 -3.22 -5.19
CA TYR A 371 -8.92 -2.38 -4.06
C TYR A 371 -8.96 -0.90 -4.44
N PHE A 372 -7.89 -0.38 -5.06
CA PHE A 372 -7.85 1.03 -5.46
C PHE A 372 -8.81 1.36 -6.60
N CYS A 373 -9.07 0.42 -7.52
CA CYS A 373 -10.11 0.59 -8.54
C CYS A 373 -11.49 0.79 -7.90
N GLU A 374 -11.82 -0.02 -6.88
CA GLU A 374 -13.09 0.11 -6.16
C GLU A 374 -13.17 1.42 -5.36
N GLN A 375 -12.09 1.84 -4.72
CA GLN A 375 -12.01 3.14 -4.05
C GLN A 375 -12.20 4.31 -5.03
N CYS A 376 -11.60 4.23 -6.22
CA CYS A 376 -11.79 5.23 -7.27
C CYS A 376 -13.24 5.25 -7.77
N ARG A 377 -13.85 4.07 -7.96
CA ARG A 377 -15.25 3.94 -8.36
C ARG A 377 -16.18 4.70 -7.40
N LEU A 378 -16.05 4.44 -6.11
CA LEU A 378 -16.85 5.08 -5.07
C LEU A 378 -16.62 6.60 -5.02
N ARG A 379 -15.35 7.05 -5.00
CA ARG A 379 -15.00 8.48 -4.91
C ARG A 379 -15.47 9.30 -6.11
N MET A 380 -15.45 8.72 -7.31
CA MET A 380 -15.79 9.42 -8.55
C MET A 380 -17.21 9.20 -9.01
N GLY A 381 -18.02 8.41 -8.26
CA GLY A 381 -19.40 8.08 -8.59
C GLY A 381 -19.52 7.33 -9.92
N LEU A 382 -18.54 6.45 -10.23
CA LEU A 382 -18.56 5.64 -11.44
C LEU A 382 -19.42 4.39 -11.22
N ALA A 383 -20.08 3.93 -12.28
CA ALA A 383 -20.78 2.66 -12.25
C ALA A 383 -19.81 1.50 -12.13
N ARG A 384 -18.71 1.53 -12.91
CA ARG A 384 -17.68 0.47 -12.91
C ARG A 384 -16.29 1.00 -13.22
N VAL A 385 -15.28 0.33 -12.64
CA VAL A 385 -13.87 0.48 -13.02
C VAL A 385 -13.31 -0.91 -13.26
N ILE A 386 -13.00 -1.21 -14.51
CA ILE A 386 -12.53 -2.52 -14.99
C ILE A 386 -11.03 -2.41 -15.25
N LEU A 387 -10.26 -3.35 -14.75
CA LEU A 387 -8.84 -3.47 -15.03
C LEU A 387 -8.63 -4.55 -16.10
N ALA A 388 -8.32 -4.16 -17.34
CA ALA A 388 -8.10 -5.08 -18.45
C ALA A 388 -6.95 -6.07 -18.13
N GLU A 389 -7.01 -7.28 -18.68
CA GLU A 389 -5.99 -8.31 -18.45
C GLU A 389 -4.59 -7.83 -18.82
N ALA A 390 -4.45 -7.18 -19.97
CA ALA A 390 -3.17 -6.61 -20.41
C ALA A 390 -2.64 -5.55 -19.45
N ALA A 391 -3.52 -4.78 -18.79
CA ALA A 391 -3.15 -3.82 -17.76
C ALA A 391 -2.70 -4.53 -16.48
N ARG A 392 -3.40 -5.58 -16.02
CA ARG A 392 -2.97 -6.41 -14.88
C ARG A 392 -1.56 -6.97 -15.09
N ASN A 393 -1.30 -7.53 -16.27
CA ASN A 393 0.02 -8.05 -16.63
C ASN A 393 1.10 -6.97 -16.59
N ARG A 394 0.80 -5.77 -17.07
CA ARG A 394 1.72 -4.61 -17.02
C ARG A 394 2.02 -4.18 -15.59
N LEU A 395 1.01 -4.15 -14.71
CA LEU A 395 1.18 -3.81 -13.29
C LEU A 395 2.08 -4.83 -12.57
N GLN A 396 1.95 -6.13 -12.87
CA GLN A 396 2.78 -7.19 -12.28
C GLN A 396 4.24 -7.15 -12.74
N GLN A 397 4.51 -6.64 -13.93
CA GLN A 397 5.88 -6.55 -14.48
C GLN A 397 6.66 -5.33 -13.97
N TRP A 398 5.99 -4.34 -13.38
CA TRP A 398 6.65 -3.15 -12.86
C TRP A 398 7.21 -3.39 -11.46
N SER A 399 8.38 -2.80 -11.17
CA SER A 399 9.11 -3.04 -9.91
C SER A 399 8.61 -2.25 -8.70
N TRP A 400 7.74 -1.25 -8.93
CA TRP A 400 7.12 -0.42 -7.89
C TRP A 400 8.12 0.20 -6.90
N PRO A 401 9.06 1.05 -7.35
CA PRO A 401 10.04 1.68 -6.45
C PRO A 401 9.38 2.55 -5.37
N GLY A 402 8.21 3.12 -5.62
CA GLY A 402 7.39 3.84 -4.64
C GLY A 402 6.35 2.97 -3.94
N ASN A 403 6.42 1.64 -4.10
CA ASN A 403 5.58 0.65 -3.43
C ASN A 403 4.07 0.90 -3.59
N VAL A 404 3.30 0.69 -2.53
CA VAL A 404 1.82 0.81 -2.53
C VAL A 404 1.37 2.24 -2.83
N ARG A 405 2.12 3.24 -2.37
CA ARG A 405 1.81 4.67 -2.65
C ARG A 405 1.92 4.99 -4.15
N GLU A 406 2.92 4.45 -4.82
CA GLU A 406 3.06 4.61 -6.28
C GLU A 406 1.93 3.89 -7.03
N LEU A 407 1.58 2.67 -6.61
CA LEU A 407 0.47 1.91 -7.20
C LEU A 407 -0.86 2.66 -7.04
N GLU A 408 -1.17 3.16 -5.85
CA GLU A 408 -2.37 3.97 -5.59
C GLU A 408 -2.43 5.17 -6.55
N HIS A 409 -1.36 5.95 -6.63
CA HIS A 409 -1.29 7.11 -7.53
C HIS A 409 -1.40 6.72 -9.01
N ALA A 410 -0.81 5.58 -9.41
CA ALA A 410 -0.88 5.09 -10.78
C ALA A 410 -2.32 4.71 -11.17
N ILE A 411 -3.04 3.99 -10.30
CA ILE A 411 -4.46 3.63 -10.51
C ILE A 411 -5.33 4.90 -10.56
N HIS A 412 -5.18 5.83 -9.61
CA HIS A 412 -5.92 7.09 -9.61
C HIS A 412 -5.73 7.86 -10.92
N ARG A 413 -4.47 7.99 -11.36
CA ARG A 413 -4.15 8.69 -12.63
C ARG A 413 -4.75 7.96 -13.82
N ALA A 414 -4.64 6.64 -13.86
CA ALA A 414 -5.19 5.83 -14.95
C ALA A 414 -6.71 5.98 -15.06
N VAL A 415 -7.45 5.98 -13.94
CA VAL A 415 -8.90 6.20 -13.92
C VAL A 415 -9.26 7.59 -14.46
N VAL A 416 -8.54 8.65 -14.07
CA VAL A 416 -8.77 10.01 -14.56
C VAL A 416 -8.52 10.10 -16.08
N LEU A 417 -7.43 9.51 -16.56
CA LEU A 417 -7.08 9.51 -18.00
C LEU A 417 -8.10 8.70 -18.82
N ALA A 418 -8.49 7.52 -18.33
CA ALA A 418 -9.46 6.68 -19.02
C ALA A 418 -10.84 7.37 -19.08
N ARG A 419 -11.29 7.99 -17.99
CA ARG A 419 -12.55 8.76 -17.96
C ARG A 419 -12.57 9.93 -18.94
N ALA A 420 -11.41 10.55 -19.21
CA ALA A 420 -11.32 11.66 -20.16
C ALA A 420 -11.46 11.22 -21.63
N THR A 421 -11.21 9.94 -21.91
CA THR A 421 -11.24 9.37 -23.27
C THR A 421 -12.44 8.47 -23.53
N GLN A 422 -13.08 7.97 -22.48
CA GLN A 422 -14.23 7.07 -22.55
C GLN A 422 -15.51 7.82 -22.15
N ALA A 423 -16.58 7.62 -22.90
CA ALA A 423 -17.86 8.23 -22.60
C ALA A 423 -18.67 7.31 -21.65
N GLY A 424 -19.30 7.90 -20.62
CA GLY A 424 -20.16 7.18 -19.68
C GLY A 424 -19.53 7.00 -18.29
N ASP A 425 -20.22 6.23 -17.45
CA ASP A 425 -19.86 5.98 -16.05
C ASP A 425 -19.06 4.67 -15.87
N GLU A 426 -18.76 3.98 -16.97
CA GLU A 426 -17.95 2.78 -17.01
C GLU A 426 -16.56 3.11 -17.55
N VAL A 427 -15.52 2.68 -16.83
CA VAL A 427 -14.13 2.98 -17.18
C VAL A 427 -13.33 1.70 -17.29
N VAL A 428 -12.70 1.47 -18.45
CA VAL A 428 -11.79 0.34 -18.67
C VAL A 428 -10.35 0.84 -18.63
N LEU A 429 -9.57 0.33 -17.71
CA LEU A 429 -8.16 0.66 -17.56
C LEU A 429 -7.32 -0.26 -18.44
N GLU A 430 -6.74 0.28 -19.48
CA GLU A 430 -5.85 -0.39 -20.42
C GLU A 430 -4.38 -0.04 -20.15
N PRO A 431 -3.41 -0.81 -20.70
CA PRO A 431 -1.98 -0.55 -20.50
C PRO A 431 -1.53 0.87 -20.82
N GLN A 432 -2.16 1.52 -21.79
CA GLN A 432 -1.83 2.89 -22.23
C GLN A 432 -2.13 3.96 -21.17
N HIS A 433 -3.06 3.69 -20.24
CA HIS A 433 -3.39 4.60 -19.16
C HIS A 433 -2.34 4.58 -18.03
N PHE A 434 -1.46 3.57 -18.02
CA PHE A 434 -0.39 3.43 -17.04
C PHE A 434 0.94 3.96 -17.61
N GLN A 435 1.20 5.22 -17.36
CA GLN A 435 2.49 5.84 -17.66
C GLN A 435 3.38 5.66 -16.43
N PHE A 436 4.10 4.55 -16.38
CA PHE A 436 5.20 4.46 -15.43
C PHE A 436 6.29 5.42 -15.91
N ALA A 437 6.71 6.34 -15.06
CA ALA A 437 7.97 7.01 -15.29
C ALA A 437 9.00 5.87 -15.39
N VAL A 438 9.49 5.59 -16.60
CA VAL A 438 10.76 4.90 -16.72
C VAL A 438 11.63 5.72 -15.80
N ALA A 439 12.04 5.15 -14.65
CA ALA A 439 13.14 5.71 -13.90
C ALA A 439 14.15 5.96 -14.98
N ALA A 440 14.36 7.23 -15.32
CA ALA A 440 15.40 7.59 -16.28
C ALA A 440 16.55 6.73 -15.79
N PRO A 441 17.12 5.80 -16.63
CA PRO A 441 18.10 4.87 -16.13
C PRO A 441 18.94 5.76 -15.28
N MET A 442 19.03 5.49 -13.98
CA MET A 442 20.01 6.21 -13.17
C MET A 442 21.24 5.99 -14.00
N LEU A 443 21.52 6.98 -14.83
CA LEU A 443 22.78 7.06 -15.55
C LEU A 443 23.71 6.68 -14.43
N PRO A 444 24.43 5.52 -14.52
CA PRO A 444 25.29 5.07 -13.45
C PRO A 444 25.93 6.35 -13.05
N THR A 445 25.65 6.83 -11.84
CA THR A 445 26.16 8.12 -11.36
C THR A 445 27.60 7.96 -11.73
N GLU A 446 27.93 8.55 -12.92
CA GLU A 446 29.30 8.50 -13.39
C GLU A 446 29.98 8.92 -12.15
N THR A 447 30.59 7.94 -11.56
CA THR A 447 31.36 7.97 -10.31
C THR A 447 31.66 9.41 -10.10
N ALA A 448 30.88 10.07 -9.20
CA ALA A 448 30.99 11.51 -9.00
C ALA A 448 32.47 11.69 -8.91
N ALA A 449 33.00 12.24 -9.99
CA ALA A 449 34.44 12.26 -10.20
C ALA A 449 34.97 12.80 -8.91
N ALA A 450 35.63 11.98 -8.16
CA ALA A 450 35.99 12.10 -6.76
C ALA A 450 36.04 13.57 -6.42
N ALA A 451 35.12 14.02 -5.54
CA ALA A 451 35.14 15.42 -5.10
C ALA A 451 36.59 15.65 -4.73
N PRO A 452 37.28 16.56 -5.38
CA PRO A 452 38.71 16.70 -5.14
C PRO A 452 38.84 16.85 -3.64
N ALA A 453 39.62 15.95 -3.05
CA ALA A 453 39.97 15.97 -1.65
C ALA A 453 40.15 17.42 -1.24
N THR A 454 39.63 17.83 -0.09
CA THR A 454 39.68 19.14 0.54
C THR A 454 41.10 19.73 0.53
N GLY A 455 41.53 20.18 -0.63
CA GLY A 455 42.71 21.00 -0.88
C GLY A 455 42.20 22.30 -1.45
N ASN A 456 42.86 23.41 -1.16
CA ASN A 456 42.54 24.73 -1.64
C ASN A 456 42.12 24.72 -3.13
N ILE A 457 40.83 24.76 -3.40
CA ILE A 457 40.30 24.79 -4.77
C ILE A 457 40.57 26.20 -5.29
N ASN A 458 41.50 26.33 -6.24
CA ASN A 458 41.70 27.56 -6.97
C ASN A 458 40.46 27.77 -7.88
N LEU A 459 39.55 28.63 -7.45
CA LEU A 459 38.29 28.90 -8.14
C LEU A 459 38.49 29.26 -9.63
N ARG A 460 39.60 29.93 -9.95
CA ARG A 460 39.96 30.30 -11.31
C ARG A 460 40.29 29.09 -12.18
N GLU A 461 41.06 28.14 -11.66
CA GLU A 461 41.39 26.89 -12.36
C GLU A 461 40.15 26.00 -12.56
N ALA A 462 39.30 25.89 -11.54
CA ALA A 462 38.07 25.15 -11.61
C ALA A 462 37.10 25.75 -12.66
N THR A 463 36.98 27.08 -12.70
CA THR A 463 36.15 27.80 -13.69
C THR A 463 36.69 27.63 -15.09
N ASP A 464 38.02 27.75 -15.28
CA ASP A 464 38.66 27.59 -16.59
C ASP A 464 38.54 26.14 -17.08
N SER A 465 38.62 25.15 -16.20
CA SER A 465 38.41 23.74 -16.55
C SER A 465 36.94 23.48 -17.01
N PHE A 466 35.95 23.97 -16.25
CA PHE A 466 34.56 23.84 -16.62
C PHE A 466 34.21 24.53 -17.96
N GLN A 467 34.74 25.76 -18.16
CA GLN A 467 34.52 26.49 -19.42
C GLN A 467 35.18 25.74 -20.60
N ARG A 468 36.34 25.16 -20.43
CA ARG A 468 37.03 24.38 -21.47
C ARG A 468 36.21 23.17 -21.88
N GLU A 469 35.69 22.42 -20.90
CA GLU A 469 34.88 21.24 -21.15
C GLU A 469 33.57 21.58 -21.83
N ALA A 470 32.85 22.61 -21.36
CA ALA A 470 31.58 23.08 -21.94
C ALA A 470 31.76 23.51 -23.43
N ILE A 471 32.83 24.26 -23.73
CA ILE A 471 33.10 24.69 -25.11
C ILE A 471 33.49 23.49 -25.99
N SER A 472 34.30 22.53 -25.49
CA SER A 472 34.69 21.35 -26.26
C SER A 472 33.48 20.49 -26.63
N ARG A 473 32.58 20.17 -25.64
CA ARG A 473 31.35 19.42 -25.89
C ARG A 473 30.44 20.12 -26.90
N ALA A 474 30.24 21.42 -26.73
CA ALA A 474 29.39 22.19 -27.66
C ALA A 474 29.99 22.25 -29.08
N LEU A 475 31.31 22.26 -29.21
CA LEU A 475 31.99 22.25 -30.49
C LEU A 475 31.87 20.91 -31.22
N GLU A 476 32.00 19.80 -30.46
CA GLU A 476 31.78 18.44 -30.96
C GLU A 476 30.33 18.26 -31.43
N ALA A 477 29.36 18.66 -30.60
CA ALA A 477 27.93 18.58 -30.93
C ALA A 477 27.55 19.36 -32.18
N ASN A 478 28.26 20.49 -32.47
CA ASN A 478 28.05 21.32 -33.64
C ASN A 478 29.07 21.09 -34.78
N GLN A 479 29.73 19.91 -34.77
CA GLN A 479 30.68 19.49 -35.85
C GLN A 479 31.78 20.52 -36.12
N GLY A 480 32.26 21.21 -35.12
CA GLY A 480 33.31 22.21 -35.23
C GLY A 480 32.86 23.59 -35.74
N ASN A 481 31.57 23.82 -35.89
CA ASN A 481 31.03 25.11 -36.35
C ASN A 481 30.97 26.13 -35.19
N TRP A 482 31.91 27.05 -35.17
CA TRP A 482 32.04 28.09 -34.13
C TRP A 482 30.83 29.03 -34.03
N ALA A 483 30.16 29.36 -35.14
CA ALA A 483 29.00 30.23 -35.12
C ALA A 483 27.76 29.52 -34.56
N ALA A 484 27.58 28.21 -34.84
CA ALA A 484 26.55 27.38 -34.24
C ALA A 484 26.81 27.13 -32.74
N THR A 485 28.08 26.88 -32.38
CA THR A 485 28.51 26.69 -30.99
C THR A 485 28.28 27.95 -30.14
N ALA A 486 28.57 29.14 -30.69
CA ALA A 486 28.32 30.40 -30.00
C ALA A 486 26.83 30.59 -29.68
N ARG A 487 25.96 30.30 -30.65
CA ARG A 487 24.49 30.34 -30.44
C ARG A 487 24.02 29.32 -29.39
N ALA A 488 24.55 28.09 -29.44
CA ALA A 488 24.21 27.02 -28.46
C ALA A 488 24.65 27.34 -27.03
N LEU A 489 25.72 28.14 -26.86
CA LEU A 489 26.24 28.59 -25.58
C LEU A 489 25.74 29.99 -25.19
N GLU A 490 24.81 30.58 -25.94
CA GLU A 490 24.27 31.93 -25.74
C GLU A 490 25.36 33.01 -25.64
N LEU A 491 26.44 32.85 -26.42
CA LEU A 491 27.57 33.77 -26.48
C LEU A 491 27.69 34.44 -27.83
N ASP A 492 28.24 35.66 -27.83
CA ASP A 492 28.69 36.30 -29.06
C ASP A 492 29.89 35.54 -29.63
N VAL A 493 29.94 35.39 -30.98
CA VAL A 493 30.99 34.63 -31.68
C VAL A 493 32.39 35.16 -31.34
N ALA A 494 32.57 36.50 -31.27
CA ALA A 494 33.85 37.12 -30.95
C ALA A 494 34.27 36.87 -29.50
N ASN A 495 33.26 36.81 -28.56
CA ASN A 495 33.50 36.49 -27.16
C ASN A 495 33.91 35.02 -27.01
N LEU A 496 33.21 34.09 -27.69
CA LEU A 496 33.58 32.66 -27.67
C LEU A 496 35.00 32.45 -28.22
N HIS A 497 35.38 33.12 -29.31
CA HIS A 497 36.74 33.02 -29.85
C HIS A 497 37.82 33.55 -28.88
N ARG A 498 37.58 34.67 -28.21
CA ARG A 498 38.48 35.19 -27.16
C ARG A 498 38.65 34.24 -25.99
N LEU A 499 37.51 33.69 -25.55
CA LEU A 499 37.49 32.71 -24.44
C LEU A 499 38.23 31.43 -24.80
N ALA A 500 37.95 30.87 -25.98
CA ALA A 500 38.63 29.65 -26.46
C ALA A 500 40.14 29.85 -26.66
N LYS A 501 40.59 31.04 -27.09
CA LYS A 501 42.01 31.37 -27.16
C LYS A 501 42.65 31.46 -25.78
N ARG A 502 41.99 32.07 -24.81
CA ARG A 502 42.43 32.15 -23.42
C ARG A 502 42.57 30.77 -22.77
N LEU A 503 41.63 29.86 -23.09
CA LEU A 503 41.58 28.50 -22.54
C LEU A 503 42.45 27.47 -23.30
N GLY A 504 43.17 27.89 -24.38
CA GLY A 504 44.05 27.05 -25.17
C GLY A 504 43.37 26.07 -26.13
N LEU A 505 42.06 26.25 -26.40
CA LEU A 505 41.27 25.41 -27.31
C LEU A 505 41.48 25.78 -28.80
N LYS A 506 42.15 26.89 -29.09
CA LYS A 506 42.54 27.33 -30.46
C LYS A 506 44.05 27.42 -30.53
N GLY A 507 44.67 26.48 -31.23
CA GLY A 507 46.08 26.56 -31.55
C GLY A 507 46.39 27.74 -32.50
N SER A 508 47.55 28.36 -32.35
CA SER A 508 48.07 29.32 -33.33
C SER A 508 48.19 28.67 -34.71
N PRO A 509 47.95 29.36 -35.83
CA PRO A 509 48.17 28.79 -37.15
C PRO A 509 49.64 28.38 -37.35
N PRO A 510 49.95 27.28 -38.05
CA PRO A 510 51.30 26.86 -38.29
C PRO A 510 52.05 27.96 -39.05
N GLY A 511 53.18 28.40 -38.48
CA GLY A 511 54.04 29.37 -39.10
C GLY A 511 54.48 28.90 -40.51
N LYS A 512 54.39 29.79 -41.49
CA LYS A 512 54.95 29.59 -42.83
C LYS A 512 56.44 29.26 -42.66
N SER A 513 56.87 28.03 -42.97
CA SER A 513 58.25 27.73 -43.22
C SER A 513 58.67 28.43 -44.53
N SER A 514 59.47 29.46 -44.43
CA SER A 514 60.19 30.02 -45.55
C SER A 514 61.22 28.99 -46.02
N ALA A 515 61.01 28.50 -47.22
CA ALA A 515 62.05 27.81 -47.97
C ALA A 515 63.09 28.85 -48.39
N GLY A 516 64.34 28.57 -48.13
CA GLY A 516 65.54 29.10 -48.67
C GLY A 516 66.55 27.99 -48.81
#